data_b4c3a4c208a49c2a591cf364e47408dc
#
_entry.id   b4c3a4c208a49c2a591cf364e47408dc
#
_cell.length_a   1.000
_cell.length_b   1.000
_cell.length_c   1.000
_cell.angle_alpha   90.00
_cell.angle_beta   90.00
_cell.angle_gamma   90.00
#
_symmetry.space_group_name_H-M   'P 1'
#
loop_
_entity.id
_entity.type
_entity.pdbx_description
1 polymer ?
#
loop_
_entity_poly.entity_id
_entity_poly.type
_entity_poly.pdbx_seq_one_letter_code
_entity_poly.pdbx_strand_id
1 'polypeptide(L)'
;MDEVVVLAVAFFGAALLYASVGHAGASGYLAAMGLLGVAPATMKPTALALNILVASIVTVRFGLAGHVRWRALLPFLVGSIPMAFVGGALVLPGALYRPLVGIVLFIAAVRLFQTARAAGAAEGRETAIPAIPAVIAGAGIGLLSGLTGTGGGIFLTPLILSAGWAPARVAAGISAAFILANSIAGLLGNVASIGSFPAALPVWLIAVAIGGSLGAELGARRLGTPALRRALALVLVVAGLKLVFLG
;
A
#
# COMPACT_ATOMS: atom_id res chain seq x y z
N MET A 1 -11.06 25.38 -4.50
CA MET A 1 -11.18 24.36 -3.43
C MET A 1 -9.81 24.28 -2.79
N ASP A 2 -9.75 24.34 -1.47
CA ASP A 2 -8.47 24.28 -0.79
C ASP A 2 -7.79 22.93 -1.06
N GLU A 3 -6.49 22.96 -1.32
CA GLU A 3 -5.67 21.75 -1.59
C GLU A 3 -5.86 20.69 -0.52
N VAL A 4 -6.05 21.10 0.74
CA VAL A 4 -6.33 20.24 1.88
C VAL A 4 -7.60 19.41 1.67
N VAL A 5 -8.68 20.04 1.16
CA VAL A 5 -9.96 19.38 0.92
C VAL A 5 -9.87 18.42 -0.27
N VAL A 6 -9.17 18.84 -1.34
CA VAL A 6 -8.95 17.99 -2.53
C VAL A 6 -8.21 16.72 -2.13
N LEU A 7 -7.11 16.85 -1.35
CA LEU A 7 -6.36 15.71 -0.85
C LEU A 7 -7.18 14.86 0.10
N ALA A 8 -7.98 15.45 0.99
CA ALA A 8 -8.84 14.69 1.90
C ALA A 8 -9.85 13.80 1.17
N VAL A 9 -10.50 14.33 0.12
CA VAL A 9 -11.44 13.58 -0.72
C VAL A 9 -10.72 12.48 -1.51
N ALA A 10 -9.57 12.79 -2.09
CA ALA A 10 -8.75 11.81 -2.82
C ALA A 10 -8.26 10.68 -1.89
N PHE A 11 -7.80 11.03 -0.69
CA PHE A 11 -7.34 10.07 0.31
C PHE A 11 -8.47 9.20 0.86
N PHE A 12 -9.64 9.79 1.14
CA PHE A 12 -10.85 9.04 1.49
C PHE A 12 -11.19 8.01 0.40
N GLY A 13 -11.26 8.44 -0.87
CA GLY A 13 -11.55 7.57 -2.00
C GLY A 13 -10.50 6.45 -2.16
N ALA A 14 -9.20 6.80 -2.08
CA ALA A 14 -8.14 5.80 -2.12
C ALA A 14 -8.24 4.80 -0.95
N ALA A 15 -8.43 5.28 0.29
CA ALA A 15 -8.59 4.41 1.45
C ALA A 15 -9.77 3.45 1.28
N LEU A 16 -10.94 3.95 0.86
CA LEU A 16 -12.13 3.16 0.61
C LEU A 16 -11.85 2.03 -0.39
N LEU A 17 -11.24 2.37 -1.53
CA LEU A 17 -10.97 1.45 -2.62
C LEU A 17 -9.93 0.40 -2.26
N TYR A 18 -8.81 0.83 -1.70
CA TYR A 18 -7.73 -0.07 -1.33
C TYR A 18 -8.08 -0.97 -0.14
N ALA A 19 -8.76 -0.44 0.87
CA ALA A 19 -9.19 -1.23 2.02
C ALA A 19 -10.19 -2.34 1.63
N SER A 20 -11.02 -2.11 0.60
CA SER A 20 -11.93 -3.13 0.08
C SER A 20 -11.25 -4.33 -0.56
N VAL A 21 -9.96 -4.23 -0.86
CA VAL A 21 -9.15 -5.33 -1.43
C VAL A 21 -8.01 -5.76 -0.49
N GLY A 22 -8.06 -5.35 0.78
CA GLY A 22 -7.06 -5.74 1.79
C GLY A 22 -5.77 -4.93 1.76
N HIS A 23 -5.79 -3.71 1.20
CA HIS A 23 -4.66 -2.79 1.16
C HIS A 23 -4.95 -1.51 1.94
N ALA A 24 -3.93 -0.64 2.15
CA ALA A 24 -4.11 0.59 2.93
C ALA A 24 -4.24 1.88 2.11
N GLY A 25 -3.80 1.90 0.86
CA GLY A 25 -4.04 3.02 -0.04
C GLY A 25 -2.84 3.91 -0.35
N ALA A 26 -1.63 3.62 0.14
CA ALA A 26 -0.46 4.48 -0.04
C ALA A 26 -0.17 4.88 -1.49
N SER A 27 -0.28 3.95 -2.45
CA SER A 27 -0.08 4.29 -3.86
C SER A 27 -1.09 5.33 -4.35
N GLY A 28 -2.34 5.28 -3.86
CA GLY A 28 -3.35 6.31 -4.12
C GLY A 28 -3.01 7.64 -3.45
N TYR A 29 -2.50 7.61 -2.22
CA TYR A 29 -2.08 8.84 -1.52
C TYR A 29 -0.88 9.48 -2.22
N LEU A 30 0.13 8.69 -2.57
CA LEU A 30 1.30 9.15 -3.31
C LEU A 30 0.91 9.69 -4.69
N ALA A 31 -0.04 9.03 -5.37
CA ALA A 31 -0.56 9.50 -6.65
C ALA A 31 -1.24 10.87 -6.52
N ALA A 32 -2.14 11.02 -5.54
CA ALA A 32 -2.84 12.29 -5.30
C ALA A 32 -1.85 13.42 -4.95
N MET A 33 -0.92 13.16 -4.02
CA MET A 33 0.13 14.12 -3.68
C MET A 33 1.04 14.46 -4.86
N GLY A 34 1.43 13.46 -5.65
CA GLY A 34 2.24 13.67 -6.85
C GLY A 34 1.52 14.49 -7.91
N LEU A 35 0.21 14.27 -8.12
CA LEU A 35 -0.61 15.05 -9.05
C LEU A 35 -0.75 16.51 -8.63
N LEU A 36 -0.76 16.81 -7.34
CA LEU A 36 -0.83 18.17 -6.82
C LEU A 36 0.56 18.80 -6.59
N GLY A 37 1.64 18.08 -6.87
CA GLY A 37 3.00 18.64 -6.78
C GLY A 37 3.54 18.76 -5.36
N VAL A 38 3.02 17.97 -4.42
CA VAL A 38 3.52 17.95 -3.03
C VAL A 38 5.00 17.57 -3.00
N ALA A 39 5.75 18.22 -2.10
CA ALA A 39 7.19 17.99 -1.99
C ALA A 39 7.52 16.52 -1.59
N PRO A 40 8.52 15.89 -2.23
CA PRO A 40 8.93 14.51 -1.95
C PRO A 40 9.20 14.23 -0.47
N ALA A 41 9.80 15.19 0.24
CA ALA A 41 10.10 15.07 1.67
C ALA A 41 8.83 14.90 2.54
N THR A 42 7.69 15.43 2.07
CA THR A 42 6.39 15.32 2.74
C THR A 42 5.63 14.07 2.31
N MET A 43 5.78 13.65 1.04
CA MET A 43 4.99 12.55 0.47
C MET A 43 5.20 11.23 1.21
N LYS A 44 6.46 10.82 1.42
CA LYS A 44 6.81 9.53 2.04
C LYS A 44 6.29 9.41 3.49
N PRO A 45 6.63 10.30 4.43
CA PRO A 45 6.17 10.18 5.80
C PRO A 45 4.64 10.30 5.93
N THR A 46 4.00 11.17 5.15
CA THR A 46 2.54 11.30 5.14
C THR A 46 1.88 10.01 4.68
N ALA A 47 2.33 9.42 3.56
CA ALA A 47 1.77 8.17 3.07
C ALA A 47 1.95 7.02 4.08
N LEU A 48 3.10 6.92 4.75
CA LEU A 48 3.34 5.91 5.78
C LEU A 48 2.44 6.11 7.01
N ALA A 49 2.24 7.35 7.48
CA ALA A 49 1.37 7.65 8.60
C ALA A 49 -0.10 7.30 8.29
N LEU A 50 -0.63 7.70 7.14
CA LEU A 50 -1.98 7.34 6.69
C LEU A 50 -2.13 5.82 6.52
N ASN A 51 -1.09 5.16 6.01
CA ASN A 51 -1.08 3.70 5.85
C ASN A 51 -1.15 2.97 7.19
N ILE A 52 -0.42 3.40 8.21
CA ILE A 52 -0.46 2.77 9.54
C ILE A 52 -1.89 2.72 10.05
N LEU A 53 -2.62 3.83 9.96
CA LEU A 53 -4.00 3.89 10.43
C LEU A 53 -4.92 2.95 9.63
N VAL A 54 -4.90 3.05 8.30
CA VAL A 54 -5.79 2.23 7.45
C VAL A 54 -5.40 0.76 7.49
N ALA A 55 -4.09 0.43 7.45
CA ALA A 55 -3.62 -0.94 7.56
C ALA A 55 -3.98 -1.59 8.90
N SER A 56 -3.98 -0.82 10.00
CA SER A 56 -4.46 -1.29 11.30
C SER A 56 -5.94 -1.67 11.24
N ILE A 57 -6.78 -0.79 10.68
CA ILE A 57 -8.22 -1.04 10.51
C ILE A 57 -8.45 -2.30 9.65
N VAL A 58 -7.77 -2.39 8.51
CA VAL A 58 -7.92 -3.52 7.58
C VAL A 58 -7.41 -4.82 8.21
N THR A 59 -6.26 -4.79 8.90
CA THR A 59 -5.69 -5.97 9.58
C THR A 59 -6.63 -6.49 10.64
N VAL A 60 -7.22 -5.61 11.45
CA VAL A 60 -8.20 -6.01 12.47
C VAL A 60 -9.45 -6.61 11.81
N ARG A 61 -10.02 -5.98 10.79
CA ARG A 61 -11.22 -6.46 10.10
C ARG A 61 -11.02 -7.81 9.43
N PHE A 62 -9.93 -7.96 8.68
CA PHE A 62 -9.60 -9.24 8.02
C PHE A 62 -9.16 -10.30 9.03
N GLY A 63 -8.53 -9.90 10.15
CA GLY A 63 -8.18 -10.78 11.26
C GLY A 63 -9.41 -11.36 11.96
N LEU A 64 -10.39 -10.51 12.29
CA LEU A 64 -11.66 -10.93 12.88
C LEU A 64 -12.47 -11.83 11.93
N ALA A 65 -12.32 -11.66 10.62
CA ALA A 65 -12.89 -12.53 9.60
C ALA A 65 -12.10 -13.82 9.36
N GLY A 66 -11.02 -14.07 10.11
CA GLY A 66 -10.20 -15.28 9.99
C GLY A 66 -9.29 -15.34 8.76
N HIS A 67 -9.06 -14.22 8.09
CA HIS A 67 -8.29 -14.16 6.85
C HIS A 67 -6.80 -13.82 7.05
N VAL A 68 -6.35 -13.50 8.27
CA VAL A 68 -4.93 -13.25 8.56
C VAL A 68 -4.27 -14.53 9.03
N ARG A 69 -3.32 -15.04 8.24
CA ARG A 69 -2.50 -16.22 8.58
C ARG A 69 -1.13 -15.76 9.07
N TRP A 70 -0.99 -15.57 10.37
CA TRP A 70 0.23 -15.08 10.99
C TRP A 70 1.46 -15.93 10.68
N ARG A 71 1.33 -17.27 10.71
CA ARG A 71 2.44 -18.18 10.39
C ARG A 71 2.94 -18.04 8.94
N ALA A 72 2.05 -17.76 8.01
CA ALA A 72 2.38 -17.53 6.62
C ALA A 72 3.02 -16.16 6.40
N LEU A 73 2.68 -15.16 7.22
CA LEU A 73 3.22 -13.81 7.19
C LEU A 73 4.64 -13.72 7.74
N LEU A 74 4.96 -14.46 8.80
CA LEU A 74 6.23 -14.34 9.53
C LEU A 74 7.48 -14.38 8.66
N PRO A 75 7.68 -15.32 7.71
CA PRO A 75 8.88 -15.34 6.86
C PRO A 75 9.06 -14.03 6.06
N PHE A 76 7.97 -13.46 5.56
CA PHE A 76 8.04 -12.18 4.86
C PHE A 76 8.45 -11.04 5.79
N LEU A 77 7.95 -11.02 7.03
CA LEU A 77 8.27 -9.96 8.01
C LEU A 77 9.74 -10.00 8.44
N VAL A 78 10.32 -11.19 8.58
CA VAL A 78 11.76 -11.35 8.93
C VAL A 78 12.65 -10.62 7.94
N GLY A 79 12.37 -10.73 6.64
CA GLY A 79 13.12 -9.99 5.61
C GLY A 79 12.69 -8.53 5.49
N SER A 80 11.37 -8.26 5.56
CA SER A 80 10.86 -6.95 5.18
C SER A 80 11.00 -5.87 6.24
N ILE A 81 10.83 -6.18 7.52
CA ILE A 81 10.89 -5.16 8.59
C ILE A 81 12.27 -4.48 8.63
N PRO A 82 13.41 -5.20 8.69
CA PRO A 82 14.74 -4.57 8.66
C PRO A 82 14.95 -3.74 7.39
N MET A 83 14.55 -4.27 6.25
CA MET A 83 14.77 -3.61 4.97
C MET A 83 13.84 -2.42 4.74
N ALA A 84 12.61 -2.46 5.28
CA ALA A 84 11.71 -1.31 5.28
C ALA A 84 12.24 -0.18 6.18
N PHE A 85 12.83 -0.52 7.33
CA PHE A 85 13.51 0.46 8.18
C PHE A 85 14.70 1.11 7.45
N VAL A 86 15.56 0.31 6.83
CA VAL A 86 16.70 0.82 6.02
C VAL A 86 16.21 1.70 4.88
N GLY A 87 15.21 1.24 4.11
CA GLY A 87 14.60 2.03 3.02
C GLY A 87 13.94 3.32 3.51
N GLY A 88 13.33 3.28 4.70
CA GLY A 88 12.78 4.45 5.38
C GLY A 88 13.84 5.49 5.73
N ALA A 89 14.97 5.05 6.28
CA ALA A 89 16.08 5.89 6.68
C ALA A 89 16.80 6.55 5.48
N LEU A 90 16.76 5.93 4.31
CA LEU A 90 17.37 6.48 3.11
C LEU A 90 16.57 7.68 2.57
N VAL A 91 17.23 8.84 2.52
CA VAL A 91 16.68 10.07 1.94
C VAL A 91 17.14 10.15 0.49
N LEU A 92 16.21 9.95 -0.43
CA LEU A 92 16.48 10.08 -1.85
C LEU A 92 16.32 11.54 -2.28
N PRO A 93 17.25 12.10 -3.10
CA PRO A 93 17.01 13.36 -3.79
C PRO A 93 15.70 13.32 -4.59
N GLY A 94 15.01 14.45 -4.69
CA GLY A 94 13.73 14.52 -5.40
C GLY A 94 13.79 14.01 -6.84
N ALA A 95 14.92 14.26 -7.52
CA ALA A 95 15.17 13.78 -8.88
C ALA A 95 15.21 12.24 -9.01
N LEU A 96 15.53 11.51 -7.93
CA LEU A 96 15.49 10.05 -7.90
C LEU A 96 14.18 9.53 -7.28
N TYR A 97 13.65 10.22 -6.26
CA TYR A 97 12.45 9.79 -5.56
C TYR A 97 11.22 9.80 -6.47
N ARG A 98 11.00 10.89 -7.22
CA ARG A 98 9.81 11.04 -8.07
C ARG A 98 9.72 9.97 -9.17
N PRO A 99 10.77 9.70 -9.98
CA PRO A 99 10.74 8.61 -10.95
C PRO A 99 10.58 7.24 -10.29
N LEU A 100 11.23 6.99 -9.16
CA LEU A 100 11.10 5.73 -8.43
C LEU A 100 9.64 5.49 -8.00
N VAL A 101 9.00 6.48 -7.38
CA VAL A 101 7.59 6.39 -7.01
C VAL A 101 6.72 6.25 -8.26
N GLY A 102 6.99 6.98 -9.32
CA GLY A 102 6.26 6.89 -10.59
C GLY A 102 6.30 5.48 -11.19
N ILE A 103 7.48 4.84 -11.22
CA ILE A 103 7.63 3.45 -11.68
C ILE A 103 6.84 2.49 -10.78
N VAL A 104 6.93 2.68 -9.46
CA VAL A 104 6.19 1.85 -8.51
C VAL A 104 4.68 2.00 -8.70
N LEU A 105 4.17 3.23 -8.93
CA LEU A 105 2.76 3.47 -9.23
C LEU A 105 2.34 2.82 -10.55
N PHE A 106 3.21 2.84 -11.56
CA PHE A 106 2.94 2.18 -12.84
C PHE A 106 2.84 0.65 -12.68
N ILE A 107 3.79 0.03 -11.97
CA ILE A 107 3.73 -1.40 -11.64
C ILE A 107 2.45 -1.70 -10.85
N ALA A 108 2.10 -0.85 -9.89
CA ALA A 108 0.88 -0.96 -9.11
C ALA A 108 -0.38 -0.94 -9.99
N ALA A 109 -0.44 -0.04 -10.97
CA ALA A 109 -1.54 0.08 -11.92
C ALA A 109 -1.70 -1.20 -12.76
N VAL A 110 -0.60 -1.71 -13.31
CA VAL A 110 -0.59 -2.95 -14.10
C VAL A 110 -1.09 -4.12 -13.26
N ARG A 111 -0.60 -4.26 -12.03
CA ARG A 111 -1.02 -5.33 -11.11
C ARG A 111 -2.51 -5.22 -10.75
N LEU A 112 -2.98 -4.01 -10.48
CA LEU A 112 -4.38 -3.77 -10.16
C LEU A 112 -5.29 -4.11 -11.35
N PHE A 113 -4.85 -3.79 -12.57
CA PHE A 113 -5.56 -4.12 -13.80
C PHE A 113 -5.61 -5.64 -14.06
N GLN A 114 -4.49 -6.35 -13.83
CA GLN A 114 -4.40 -7.80 -13.96
C GLN A 114 -5.34 -8.51 -12.96
N THR A 115 -5.32 -8.08 -11.69
CA THR A 115 -6.19 -8.67 -10.65
C THR A 115 -7.68 -8.36 -10.87
N ALA A 116 -8.00 -7.25 -11.56
CA ALA A 116 -9.38 -6.96 -11.96
C ALA A 116 -9.91 -7.95 -13.02
N ARG A 117 -9.03 -8.55 -13.82
CA ARG A 117 -9.39 -9.57 -14.82
C ARG A 117 -9.46 -10.98 -14.21
N ALA A 118 -8.63 -11.27 -13.21
CA ALA A 118 -8.50 -12.60 -12.62
C ALA A 118 -9.51 -12.89 -11.49
N ALA A 119 -10.47 -12.02 -11.23
CA ALA A 119 -11.41 -12.11 -10.11
C ALA A 119 -12.36 -13.35 -10.12
N GLY A 120 -12.21 -14.26 -11.07
CA GLY A 120 -12.97 -15.52 -11.16
C GLY A 120 -12.11 -16.80 -11.14
N ALA A 121 -10.78 -16.71 -11.09
CA ALA A 121 -9.93 -17.87 -11.37
C ALA A 121 -9.11 -18.43 -10.18
N ALA A 122 -9.18 -17.85 -9.02
CA ALA A 122 -8.32 -18.22 -7.88
C ALA A 122 -9.06 -18.96 -6.76
N GLU A 123 -9.83 -19.98 -7.08
CA GLU A 123 -10.14 -21.08 -6.17
C GLU A 123 -9.08 -22.18 -6.41
N GLY A 124 -7.88 -21.98 -5.88
CA GLY A 124 -6.76 -22.86 -6.17
C GLY A 124 -6.00 -23.25 -4.92
N ARG A 125 -5.39 -24.42 -5.00
CA ARG A 125 -4.54 -25.14 -4.04
C ARG A 125 -3.75 -24.20 -3.13
N GLU A 126 -3.93 -24.32 -1.83
CA GLU A 126 -3.03 -23.76 -0.86
C GLU A 126 -1.76 -24.59 -0.83
N THR A 127 -0.64 -24.02 -1.27
CA THR A 127 0.67 -24.62 -1.10
C THR A 127 1.40 -23.96 0.08
N ALA A 128 2.24 -24.74 0.76
CA ALA A 128 3.07 -24.19 1.83
C ALA A 128 3.99 -23.08 1.29
N ILE A 129 4.05 -21.96 1.99
CA ILE A 129 4.94 -20.84 1.63
C ILE A 129 6.38 -21.23 1.98
N PRO A 130 7.30 -21.34 1.01
CA PRO A 130 8.68 -21.68 1.29
C PRO A 130 9.37 -20.52 2.01
N ALA A 131 10.03 -20.80 3.15
CA ALA A 131 10.55 -19.77 4.03
C ALA A 131 11.63 -18.89 3.36
N ILE A 132 12.62 -19.49 2.70
CA ILE A 132 13.73 -18.73 2.08
C ILE A 132 13.26 -17.79 0.98
N PRO A 133 12.48 -18.22 -0.03
CA PRO A 133 11.90 -17.30 -1.02
C PRO A 133 11.03 -16.20 -0.39
N ALA A 134 10.28 -16.50 0.67
CA ALA A 134 9.46 -15.52 1.35
C ALA A 134 10.29 -14.45 2.07
N VAL A 135 11.40 -14.82 2.72
CA VAL A 135 12.33 -13.87 3.36
C VAL A 135 12.98 -12.97 2.31
N ILE A 136 13.46 -13.54 1.19
CA ILE A 136 14.11 -12.78 0.11
C ILE A 136 13.11 -11.81 -0.54
N ALA A 137 11.92 -12.29 -0.87
CA ALA A 137 10.86 -11.44 -1.43
C ALA A 137 10.43 -10.36 -0.44
N GLY A 138 10.29 -10.72 0.84
CA GLY A 138 10.01 -9.79 1.93
C GLY A 138 11.07 -8.68 2.01
N ALA A 139 12.34 -9.03 1.96
CA ALA A 139 13.45 -8.07 2.00
C ALA A 139 13.39 -7.07 0.84
N GLY A 140 13.24 -7.55 -0.40
CA GLY A 140 13.14 -6.69 -1.58
C GLY A 140 11.90 -5.78 -1.53
N ILE A 141 10.73 -6.34 -1.19
CA ILE A 141 9.49 -5.57 -1.05
C ILE A 141 9.58 -4.57 0.10
N GLY A 142 10.16 -4.97 1.24
CA GLY A 142 10.37 -4.12 2.40
C GLY A 142 11.23 -2.90 2.07
N LEU A 143 12.37 -3.11 1.38
CA LEU A 143 13.25 -2.03 0.95
C LEU A 143 12.51 -1.02 0.05
N LEU A 144 11.81 -1.51 -0.98
CA LEU A 144 11.02 -0.66 -1.87
C LEU A 144 9.90 0.07 -1.11
N SER A 145 9.25 -0.62 -0.18
CA SER A 145 8.21 -0.04 0.69
C SER A 145 8.75 1.12 1.52
N GLY A 146 9.89 0.93 2.18
CA GLY A 146 10.54 1.98 2.99
C GLY A 146 11.04 3.15 2.15
N LEU A 147 11.67 2.87 1.00
CA LEU A 147 12.16 3.90 0.08
C LEU A 147 11.04 4.80 -0.45
N THR A 148 9.90 4.20 -0.84
CA THR A 148 8.82 4.91 -1.54
C THR A 148 7.68 5.35 -0.62
N GLY A 149 7.47 4.69 0.50
CA GLY A 149 6.32 4.91 1.38
C GLY A 149 5.06 4.13 0.99
N THR A 150 5.16 3.11 0.11
CA THR A 150 3.99 2.37 -0.41
C THR A 150 3.44 1.29 0.51
N GLY A 151 4.16 0.89 1.56
CA GLY A 151 3.74 -0.19 2.48
C GLY A 151 3.90 -1.61 1.92
N GLY A 152 4.20 -1.78 0.62
CA GLY A 152 4.60 -3.04 -0.01
C GLY A 152 3.51 -4.05 -0.36
N GLY A 153 2.28 -3.92 0.15
CA GLY A 153 1.21 -4.90 -0.08
C GLY A 153 0.82 -5.09 -1.55
N ILE A 154 0.98 -4.04 -2.35
CA ILE A 154 0.69 -4.07 -3.77
C ILE A 154 1.59 -5.04 -4.56
N PHE A 155 2.76 -5.36 -4.02
CA PHE A 155 3.68 -6.37 -4.55
C PHE A 155 3.44 -7.74 -3.94
N LEU A 156 3.13 -7.79 -2.61
CA LEU A 156 2.98 -9.04 -1.90
C LEU A 156 1.72 -9.82 -2.33
N THR A 157 0.58 -9.14 -2.46
CA THR A 157 -0.68 -9.81 -2.87
C THR A 157 -0.54 -10.54 -4.21
N PRO A 158 -0.07 -9.90 -5.30
CA PRO A 158 0.13 -10.60 -6.57
C PRO A 158 1.13 -11.74 -6.48
N LEU A 159 2.19 -11.59 -5.68
CA LEU A 159 3.18 -12.65 -5.47
C LEU A 159 2.51 -13.89 -4.84
N ILE A 160 1.76 -13.72 -3.75
CA ILE A 160 1.07 -14.81 -3.08
C ILE A 160 0.07 -15.50 -4.02
N LEU A 161 -0.69 -14.70 -4.80
CA LEU A 161 -1.68 -15.22 -5.73
C LEU A 161 -1.06 -15.95 -6.92
N SER A 162 -0.02 -15.37 -7.55
CA SER A 162 0.64 -15.98 -8.71
C SER A 162 1.40 -17.25 -8.35
N ALA A 163 1.92 -17.33 -7.12
CA ALA A 163 2.58 -18.53 -6.60
C ALA A 163 1.59 -19.60 -6.10
N GLY A 164 0.29 -19.31 -6.05
CA GLY A 164 -0.72 -20.22 -5.53
C GLY A 164 -0.61 -20.51 -4.03
N TRP A 165 -0.01 -19.59 -3.26
CA TRP A 165 0.25 -19.80 -1.84
C TRP A 165 -0.97 -19.59 -0.94
N ALA A 166 -1.92 -18.77 -1.36
CA ALA A 166 -3.15 -18.54 -0.63
C ALA A 166 -4.28 -18.02 -1.52
N PRO A 167 -5.55 -18.26 -1.15
CA PRO A 167 -6.70 -17.67 -1.84
C PRO A 167 -6.76 -16.13 -1.60
N ALA A 168 -7.48 -15.42 -2.47
CA ALA A 168 -7.47 -13.96 -2.54
C ALA A 168 -7.77 -13.27 -1.20
N ARG A 169 -8.71 -13.78 -0.41
CA ARG A 169 -9.06 -13.17 0.90
C ARG A 169 -7.95 -13.34 1.93
N VAL A 170 -7.29 -14.49 1.94
CA VAL A 170 -6.16 -14.76 2.83
C VAL A 170 -4.94 -13.94 2.39
N ALA A 171 -4.66 -13.86 1.08
CA ALA A 171 -3.62 -13.01 0.54
C ALA A 171 -3.83 -11.52 0.91
N ALA A 172 -5.09 -11.04 0.86
CA ALA A 172 -5.46 -9.70 1.30
C ALA A 172 -5.21 -9.48 2.80
N GLY A 173 -5.59 -10.43 3.66
CA GLY A 173 -5.36 -10.36 5.10
C GLY A 173 -3.86 -10.38 5.46
N ILE A 174 -3.06 -11.25 4.82
CA ILE A 174 -1.60 -11.29 4.97
C ILE A 174 -0.99 -9.95 4.54
N SER A 175 -1.43 -9.41 3.40
CA SER A 175 -0.91 -8.14 2.87
C SER A 175 -1.26 -6.95 3.74
N ALA A 176 -2.44 -6.91 4.35
CA ALA A 176 -2.82 -5.84 5.28
C ALA A 176 -1.87 -5.78 6.48
N ALA A 177 -1.62 -6.91 7.13
CA ALA A 177 -0.69 -6.99 8.26
C ALA A 177 0.77 -6.71 7.85
N PHE A 178 1.16 -7.14 6.66
CA PHE A 178 2.47 -6.83 6.07
C PHE A 178 2.64 -5.31 5.82
N ILE A 179 1.62 -4.65 5.25
CA ILE A 179 1.62 -3.19 5.04
C ILE A 179 1.78 -2.47 6.38
N LEU A 180 1.04 -2.88 7.40
CA LEU A 180 1.10 -2.29 8.73
C LEU A 180 2.53 -2.35 9.28
N ALA A 181 3.13 -3.54 9.32
CA ALA A 181 4.47 -3.74 9.85
C ALA A 181 5.54 -2.93 9.09
N ASN A 182 5.48 -2.95 7.75
CA ASN A 182 6.42 -2.22 6.92
C ASN A 182 6.23 -0.70 6.97
N SER A 183 4.99 -0.22 7.11
CA SER A 183 4.73 1.22 7.25
C SER A 183 5.24 1.74 8.59
N ILE A 184 5.10 0.96 9.68
CA ILE A 184 5.68 1.30 10.98
C ILE A 184 7.22 1.31 10.87
N ALA A 185 7.81 0.24 10.35
CA ALA A 185 9.27 0.13 10.22
C ALA A 185 9.85 1.24 9.31
N GLY A 186 9.21 1.51 8.16
CA GLY A 186 9.61 2.55 7.24
C GLY A 186 9.48 3.95 7.84
N LEU A 187 8.41 4.23 8.60
CA LEU A 187 8.24 5.51 9.29
C LEU A 187 9.27 5.68 10.40
N LEU A 188 9.54 4.65 11.19
CA LEU A 188 10.59 4.67 12.21
C LEU A 188 11.97 4.92 11.60
N GLY A 189 12.29 4.29 10.47
CA GLY A 189 13.52 4.58 9.74
C GLY A 189 13.58 6.03 9.23
N ASN A 190 12.45 6.63 8.89
CA ASN A 190 12.38 7.98 8.36
C ASN A 190 12.36 9.08 9.44
N VAL A 191 12.19 8.74 10.73
CA VAL A 191 12.01 9.71 11.83
C VAL A 191 13.08 10.81 11.85
N ALA A 192 14.33 10.45 11.64
CA ALA A 192 15.43 11.42 11.64
C ALA A 192 15.37 12.45 10.48
N SER A 193 14.61 12.15 9.44
CA SER A 193 14.48 12.99 8.23
C SER A 193 13.14 13.76 8.18
N ILE A 194 12.24 13.53 9.14
CA ILE A 194 10.95 14.21 9.23
C ILE A 194 11.16 15.53 9.96
N GLY A 195 11.11 16.64 9.23
CA GLY A 195 11.12 17.98 9.86
C GLY A 195 9.81 18.26 10.60
N SER A 196 8.70 18.14 9.90
CA SER A 196 7.34 18.27 10.48
C SER A 196 6.32 17.59 9.56
N PHE A 197 5.25 17.11 10.14
CA PHE A 197 4.08 16.68 9.36
C PHE A 197 3.27 17.89 8.91
N PRO A 198 2.55 17.80 7.76
CA PRO A 198 1.61 18.82 7.35
C PRO A 198 0.56 19.11 8.44
N ALA A 199 0.24 20.39 8.66
CA ALA A 199 -0.81 20.77 9.62
C ALA A 199 -2.17 20.14 9.27
N ALA A 200 -2.40 19.80 8.00
CA ALA A 200 -3.61 19.13 7.53
C ALA A 200 -3.65 17.62 7.83
N LEU A 201 -2.56 17.00 8.33
CA LEU A 201 -2.50 15.56 8.59
C LEU A 201 -3.68 15.03 9.45
N PRO A 202 -4.14 15.72 10.53
CA PRO A 202 -5.29 15.24 11.30
C PRO A 202 -6.57 15.12 10.46
N VAL A 203 -6.83 16.08 9.56
CA VAL A 203 -7.99 16.05 8.65
C VAL A 203 -7.89 14.86 7.70
N TRP A 204 -6.70 14.60 7.16
CA TRP A 204 -6.46 13.48 6.26
C TRP A 204 -6.55 12.13 6.99
N LEU A 205 -6.10 12.04 8.24
CA LEU A 205 -6.27 10.84 9.08
C LEU A 205 -7.75 10.51 9.30
N ILE A 206 -8.59 11.52 9.58
CA ILE A 206 -10.05 11.33 9.71
C ILE A 206 -10.64 10.83 8.38
N ALA A 207 -10.28 11.46 7.26
CA ALA A 207 -10.77 11.08 5.94
C ALA A 207 -10.43 9.62 5.61
N VAL A 208 -9.16 9.20 5.82
CA VAL A 208 -8.75 7.82 5.54
C VAL A 208 -9.29 6.82 6.56
N ALA A 209 -9.52 7.23 7.82
CA ALA A 209 -10.16 6.37 8.82
C ALA A 209 -11.58 5.99 8.41
N ILE A 210 -12.36 6.99 7.97
CA ILE A 210 -13.74 6.77 7.50
C ILE A 210 -13.72 5.92 6.22
N GLY A 211 -12.95 6.32 5.20
CA GLY A 211 -12.83 5.59 3.95
C GLY A 211 -12.32 4.15 4.14
N GLY A 212 -11.26 3.99 4.95
CA GLY A 212 -10.67 2.70 5.25
C GLY A 212 -11.62 1.77 6.02
N SER A 213 -12.38 2.30 6.98
CA SER A 213 -13.37 1.53 7.75
C SER A 213 -14.50 1.02 6.86
N LEU A 214 -15.06 1.89 6.02
CA LEU A 214 -16.10 1.52 5.06
C LEU A 214 -15.57 0.52 4.02
N GLY A 215 -14.36 0.77 3.49
CA GLY A 215 -13.72 -0.13 2.53
C GLY A 215 -13.41 -1.50 3.13
N ALA A 216 -12.86 -1.56 4.33
CA ALA A 216 -12.53 -2.81 5.01
C ALA A 216 -13.77 -3.66 5.30
N GLU A 217 -14.88 -3.03 5.70
CA GLU A 217 -16.16 -3.72 5.92
C GLU A 217 -16.71 -4.31 4.62
N LEU A 218 -16.69 -3.53 3.54
CA LEU A 218 -17.10 -4.01 2.21
C LEU A 218 -16.19 -5.14 1.71
N GLY A 219 -14.88 -5.03 1.93
CA GLY A 219 -13.88 -6.01 1.50
C GLY A 219 -13.93 -7.33 2.26
N ALA A 220 -14.15 -7.27 3.57
CA ALA A 220 -14.30 -8.47 4.38
C ALA A 220 -15.53 -9.30 3.99
N ARG A 221 -16.59 -8.64 3.53
CA ARG A 221 -17.84 -9.27 3.08
C ARG A 221 -17.88 -9.53 1.57
N ARG A 222 -17.38 -8.58 0.75
CA ARG A 222 -17.39 -8.66 -0.73
C ARG A 222 -16.11 -8.03 -1.26
N LEU A 223 -15.34 -8.75 -2.07
CA LEU A 223 -14.19 -8.17 -2.77
C LEU A 223 -14.66 -7.04 -3.72
N GLY A 224 -13.88 -5.95 -3.77
CA GLY A 224 -14.20 -4.77 -4.58
C GLY A 224 -14.43 -5.08 -6.06
N THR A 225 -15.30 -4.28 -6.71
CA THR A 225 -15.71 -4.50 -8.10
C THR A 225 -14.55 -4.31 -9.09
N PRO A 226 -14.50 -5.07 -10.21
CA PRO A 226 -13.48 -4.90 -11.24
C PRO A 226 -13.44 -3.49 -11.85
N ALA A 227 -14.60 -2.83 -11.98
CA ALA A 227 -14.69 -1.47 -12.50
C ALA A 227 -13.90 -0.48 -11.63
N LEU A 228 -14.04 -0.59 -10.31
CA LEU A 228 -13.38 0.27 -9.34
C LEU A 228 -11.86 0.11 -9.38
N ARG A 229 -11.38 -1.14 -9.51
CA ARG A 229 -9.94 -1.43 -9.67
C ARG A 229 -9.37 -0.84 -10.97
N ARG A 230 -10.14 -0.87 -12.06
CA ARG A 230 -9.72 -0.27 -13.34
C ARG A 230 -9.64 1.24 -13.26
N ALA A 231 -10.62 1.90 -12.66
CA ALA A 231 -10.61 3.35 -12.45
C ALA A 231 -9.37 3.78 -11.63
N LEU A 232 -9.09 3.08 -10.54
CA LEU A 232 -7.92 3.34 -9.72
C LEU A 232 -6.61 3.09 -10.48
N ALA A 233 -6.53 2.00 -11.27
CA ALA A 233 -5.36 1.73 -12.10
C ALA A 233 -5.09 2.89 -13.08
N LEU A 234 -6.13 3.48 -13.68
CA LEU A 234 -5.98 4.63 -14.57
C LEU A 234 -5.38 5.84 -13.84
N VAL A 235 -5.88 6.16 -12.63
CA VAL A 235 -5.33 7.25 -11.80
C VAL A 235 -3.85 7.01 -11.48
N LEU A 236 -3.48 5.78 -11.15
CA LEU A 236 -2.09 5.42 -10.88
C LEU A 236 -1.18 5.56 -12.10
N VAL A 237 -1.68 5.22 -13.30
CA VAL A 237 -0.94 5.42 -14.56
C VAL A 237 -0.68 6.90 -14.79
N VAL A 238 -1.72 7.74 -14.70
CA VAL A 238 -1.59 9.20 -14.92
C VAL A 238 -0.62 9.81 -13.90
N ALA A 239 -0.75 9.47 -12.62
CA ALA A 239 0.14 9.97 -11.59
C ALA A 239 1.58 9.46 -11.76
N GLY A 240 1.74 8.19 -12.13
CA GLY A 240 3.05 7.59 -12.39
C GLY A 240 3.76 8.27 -13.56
N LEU A 241 3.07 8.49 -14.67
CA LEU A 241 3.61 9.22 -15.83
C LEU A 241 4.01 10.64 -15.46
N LYS A 242 3.15 11.36 -14.71
CA LYS A 242 3.50 12.72 -14.25
C LYS A 242 4.78 12.71 -13.42
N LEU A 243 4.93 11.80 -12.47
CA LEU A 243 6.11 11.73 -11.60
C LEU A 243 7.39 11.31 -12.33
N VAL A 244 7.27 10.53 -13.41
CA VAL A 244 8.44 10.10 -14.21
C VAL A 244 8.89 11.20 -15.17
N PHE A 245 7.96 11.88 -15.83
CA PHE A 245 8.30 12.77 -16.95
C PHE A 245 8.19 14.25 -16.64
N LEU A 246 7.42 14.65 -15.64
CA LEU A 246 7.13 16.04 -15.29
C LEU A 246 7.47 16.38 -13.84
N GLY A 247 8.09 15.44 -13.12
CA GLY A 247 8.44 15.56 -11.71
C GLY A 247 9.77 16.23 -11.41
#